data_f891e832d1ee20a4eba63092503e4547
#
_entry.id   f891e832d1ee20a4eba63092503e4547
#
_cell.length_a   1.000
_cell.length_b   1.000
_cell.length_c   1.000
_cell.angle_alpha   90.00
_cell.angle_beta   90.00
_cell.angle_gamma   90.00
#
_symmetry.space_group_name_H-M   'P 1'
#
loop_
_entity.id
_entity.type
_entity.pdbx_description
1 polymer ?
#
loop_
_entity_poly.entity_id
_entity_poly.type
_entity_poly.pdbx_seq_one_letter_code
_entity_poly.pdbx_strand_id
1 'polypeptide(L)'
;MNQTVNFLKELVAIPSPTGYTRDVQDYLIDVLTDMGYEPTRTAKGLVVVTVPGAMDEKQRVVTAHIDTLGAIVRAVKPDGRLKLDRIGGFAWNMIEGENCTVHVASNGTTVSGTILLHQTSVHVYREAGKVERSQDNMEVRLDAKVTNEAETRALGIEVGDFVSFDPRFIITPTGFIKSRFLDDKVSAAILLTLLKKYKSE
;
A
#
# COMPACT_ATOMS: atom_id res chain seq x y z
N MET A 1 6.85 14.76 18.54
CA MET A 1 6.84 13.37 18.04
C MET A 1 8.23 13.11 17.46
N ASN A 2 8.78 11.90 17.58
CA ASN A 2 10.08 11.56 16.99
C ASN A 2 9.98 11.69 15.45
N GLN A 3 10.99 12.30 14.82
CA GLN A 3 10.99 12.57 13.37
C GLN A 3 10.83 11.31 12.52
N THR A 4 11.47 10.21 12.90
CA THR A 4 11.30 8.91 12.24
C THR A 4 9.85 8.46 12.23
N VAL A 5 9.12 8.68 13.33
CA VAL A 5 7.70 8.33 13.42
C VAL A 5 6.84 9.19 12.52
N ASN A 6 7.20 10.47 12.31
CA ASN A 6 6.51 11.34 11.37
C ASN A 6 6.70 10.85 9.92
N PHE A 7 7.94 10.59 9.50
CA PHE A 7 8.21 10.02 8.18
C PHE A 7 7.51 8.67 7.98
N LEU A 8 7.54 7.81 8.99
CA LEU A 8 6.84 6.52 8.91
C LEU A 8 5.33 6.71 8.70
N LYS A 9 4.70 7.60 9.48
CA LYS A 9 3.27 7.90 9.35
C LYS A 9 2.92 8.40 7.95
N GLU A 10 3.73 9.29 7.39
CA GLU A 10 3.54 9.82 6.03
C GLU A 10 3.73 8.72 4.99
N LEU A 11 4.80 7.93 5.08
CA LEU A 11 5.10 6.83 4.16
C LEU A 11 4.00 5.77 4.14
N VAL A 12 3.51 5.32 5.31
CA VAL A 12 2.48 4.26 5.35
C VAL A 12 1.12 4.76 4.86
N ALA A 13 0.86 6.07 4.94
CA ALA A 13 -0.37 6.67 4.44
C ALA A 13 -0.42 6.72 2.90
N ILE A 14 0.73 6.67 2.22
CA ILE A 14 0.78 6.65 0.75
C ILE A 14 0.66 5.20 0.26
N PRO A 15 -0.42 4.84 -0.46
CA PRO A 15 -0.56 3.51 -1.05
C PRO A 15 0.57 3.20 -2.03
N SER A 16 1.15 2.00 -1.89
CA SER A 16 2.24 1.59 -2.76
C SER A 16 2.31 0.07 -3.02
N PRO A 17 1.20 -0.61 -3.37
CA PRO A 17 1.31 -1.99 -3.84
C PRO A 17 2.39 -2.12 -4.91
N THR A 18 3.15 -3.24 -4.91
CA THR A 18 4.21 -3.46 -5.92
C THR A 18 3.66 -3.27 -7.33
N GLY A 19 4.28 -2.37 -8.09
CA GLY A 19 3.78 -1.90 -9.40
C GLY A 19 3.00 -0.58 -9.34
N TYR A 20 2.47 -0.17 -8.19
CA TYR A 20 1.78 1.10 -7.98
C TYR A 20 2.55 1.97 -6.97
N THR A 21 3.77 2.37 -7.31
CA THR A 21 4.70 3.01 -6.38
C THR A 21 5.07 4.44 -6.76
N ARG A 22 4.41 5.01 -7.78
CA ARG A 22 4.78 6.34 -8.29
C ARG A 22 4.66 7.43 -7.24
N ASP A 23 3.54 7.50 -6.55
CA ASP A 23 3.23 8.55 -5.58
C ASP A 23 4.22 8.55 -4.41
N VAL A 24 4.57 7.36 -3.89
CA VAL A 24 5.55 7.26 -2.81
C VAL A 24 6.97 7.57 -3.27
N GLN A 25 7.31 7.31 -4.54
CA GLN A 25 8.59 7.74 -5.13
C GLN A 25 8.64 9.26 -5.27
N ASP A 26 7.56 9.89 -5.73
CA ASP A 26 7.46 11.34 -5.85
C ASP A 26 7.58 12.00 -4.47
N TYR A 27 6.87 11.49 -3.46
CA TYR A 27 7.05 11.92 -2.07
C TYR A 27 8.51 11.85 -1.60
N LEU A 28 9.21 10.74 -1.86
CA LEU A 28 10.62 10.62 -1.47
C LEU A 28 11.52 11.63 -2.17
N ILE A 29 11.28 11.88 -3.46
CA ILE A 29 12.02 12.88 -4.22
C ILE A 29 11.81 14.27 -3.63
N ASP A 30 10.57 14.64 -3.35
CA ASP A 30 10.24 15.94 -2.77
C ASP A 30 10.90 16.12 -1.41
N VAL A 31 10.73 15.16 -0.49
CA VAL A 31 11.32 15.21 0.86
C VAL A 31 12.85 15.29 0.81
N LEU A 32 13.50 14.53 -0.07
CA LEU A 32 14.96 14.55 -0.21
C LEU A 32 15.45 15.85 -0.83
N THR A 33 14.71 16.40 -1.79
CA THR A 33 15.00 17.71 -2.39
C THR A 33 14.87 18.84 -1.36
N ASP A 34 13.82 18.82 -0.55
CA ASP A 34 13.62 19.77 0.54
C ASP A 34 14.72 19.70 1.62
N MET A 35 15.34 18.54 1.79
CA MET A 35 16.54 18.36 2.63
C MET A 35 17.82 18.87 1.96
N GLY A 36 17.77 19.34 0.69
CA GLY A 36 18.92 19.83 -0.07
C GLY A 36 19.78 18.72 -0.66
N TYR A 37 19.20 17.54 -0.93
CA TYR A 37 19.81 16.48 -1.73
C TYR A 37 19.38 16.58 -3.20
N GLU A 38 20.09 15.85 -4.06
CA GLU A 38 19.78 15.71 -5.48
C GLU A 38 19.35 14.26 -5.77
N PRO A 39 18.10 13.87 -5.43
CA PRO A 39 17.62 12.53 -5.67
C PRO A 39 17.45 12.27 -7.17
N THR A 40 17.76 11.05 -7.59
CA THR A 40 17.52 10.58 -8.95
C THR A 40 16.59 9.38 -8.96
N ARG A 41 15.74 9.29 -9.99
CA ARG A 41 14.90 8.11 -10.22
C ARG A 41 15.46 7.30 -11.37
N THR A 42 15.73 6.02 -11.12
CA THR A 42 16.14 5.10 -12.20
C THR A 42 14.95 4.70 -13.06
N ALA A 43 15.22 4.10 -14.23
CA ALA A 43 14.18 3.57 -15.12
C ALA A 43 13.30 2.48 -14.44
N LYS A 44 13.83 1.79 -13.43
CA LYS A 44 13.09 0.79 -12.64
C LYS A 44 12.38 1.36 -11.40
N GLY A 45 12.42 2.69 -11.20
CA GLY A 45 11.73 3.34 -10.10
C GLY A 45 12.51 3.39 -8.77
N LEU A 46 13.80 3.03 -8.74
CA LEU A 46 14.62 3.27 -7.55
C LEU A 46 14.84 4.77 -7.37
N VAL A 47 14.63 5.28 -6.16
CA VAL A 47 15.06 6.63 -5.76
C VAL A 47 16.44 6.50 -5.13
N VAL A 48 17.41 7.20 -5.69
CA VAL A 48 18.82 7.12 -5.29
C VAL A 48 19.32 8.50 -4.88
N VAL A 49 20.02 8.56 -3.75
CA VAL A 49 20.74 9.74 -3.26
C VAL A 49 22.18 9.35 -3.03
N THR A 50 23.10 10.15 -3.55
CA THR A 50 24.54 10.03 -3.25
C THR A 50 24.91 11.04 -2.18
N VAL A 51 25.49 10.55 -1.09
CA VAL A 51 25.99 11.37 0.02
C VAL A 51 27.52 11.37 -0.07
N PRO A 52 28.17 12.53 -0.24
CA PRO A 52 29.64 12.62 -0.25
C PRO A 52 30.23 12.05 1.04
N GLY A 53 31.30 11.30 0.91
CA GLY A 53 32.03 10.69 2.02
C GLY A 53 33.49 11.12 2.04
N ALA A 54 34.25 10.65 3.04
CA ALA A 54 35.69 10.91 3.14
C ALA A 54 36.55 10.14 2.12
N MET A 55 35.97 9.14 1.47
CA MET A 55 36.67 8.26 0.49
C MET A 55 35.75 7.94 -0.68
N ASP A 56 36.18 8.24 -1.90
CA ASP A 56 35.42 7.93 -3.10
C ASP A 56 35.62 6.47 -3.60
N GLU A 57 36.72 5.84 -3.20
CA GLU A 57 37.11 4.50 -3.67
C GLU A 57 36.30 3.37 -3.05
N LYS A 58 35.62 3.61 -1.93
CA LYS A 58 34.85 2.58 -1.19
C LYS A 58 33.48 3.10 -0.87
N GLN A 59 32.56 2.91 -1.78
CA GLN A 59 31.15 3.28 -1.59
C GLN A 59 30.46 2.25 -0.69
N ARG A 60 29.58 2.75 0.20
CA ARG A 60 28.66 1.96 0.98
C ARG A 60 27.24 2.23 0.48
N VAL A 61 26.49 1.17 0.23
CA VAL A 61 25.09 1.29 -0.18
C VAL A 61 24.21 0.84 0.97
N VAL A 62 23.21 1.66 1.29
CA VAL A 62 22.15 1.31 2.24
C VAL A 62 20.84 1.36 1.48
N THR A 63 20.02 0.36 1.62
CA THR A 63 18.76 0.22 0.89
C THR A 63 17.60 -0.09 1.82
N ALA A 64 16.42 0.37 1.43
CA ALA A 64 15.14 -0.02 2.00
C ALA A 64 14.11 -0.10 0.87
N HIS A 65 13.02 -0.85 1.03
CA HIS A 65 11.96 -0.84 0.05
C HIS A 65 10.71 -0.13 0.57
N ILE A 66 9.93 0.43 -0.37
CA ILE A 66 8.74 1.24 -0.09
C ILE A 66 7.47 0.63 -0.67
N ASP A 67 7.59 -0.43 -1.48
CA ASP A 67 6.44 -1.15 -1.98
C ASP A 67 5.83 -2.02 -0.88
N THR A 68 4.53 -2.27 -1.04
CA THR A 68 3.72 -2.96 -0.05
C THR A 68 2.99 -4.14 -0.66
N LEU A 69 2.48 -5.00 0.20
CA LEU A 69 1.43 -5.93 -0.15
C LEU A 69 0.19 -5.18 -0.64
N GLY A 70 -0.57 -5.80 -1.51
CA GLY A 70 -1.82 -5.28 -2.05
C GLY A 70 -2.52 -6.31 -2.91
N ALA A 71 -3.36 -5.85 -3.79
CA ALA A 71 -4.03 -6.70 -4.77
C ALA A 71 -4.26 -5.94 -6.09
N ILE A 72 -4.70 -6.68 -7.09
CA ILE A 72 -5.14 -6.16 -8.38
C ILE A 72 -6.52 -6.72 -8.69
N VAL A 73 -7.38 -5.93 -9.32
CA VAL A 73 -8.70 -6.38 -9.75
C VAL A 73 -8.54 -7.43 -10.85
N ARG A 74 -8.98 -8.66 -10.58
CA ARG A 74 -8.96 -9.77 -11.52
C ARG A 74 -10.23 -9.86 -12.37
N ALA A 75 -11.37 -9.55 -11.76
CA ALA A 75 -12.66 -9.55 -12.44
C ALA A 75 -13.67 -8.66 -11.72
N VAL A 76 -14.57 -8.07 -12.49
CA VAL A 76 -15.82 -7.48 -11.99
C VAL A 76 -16.89 -8.55 -12.11
N LYS A 77 -17.59 -8.82 -11.00
CA LYS A 77 -18.63 -9.86 -10.93
C LYS A 77 -19.98 -9.36 -11.42
N PRO A 78 -20.89 -10.25 -11.85
CA PRO A 78 -22.26 -9.88 -12.22
C PRO A 78 -23.04 -9.13 -11.13
N ASP A 79 -22.70 -9.32 -9.85
CA ASP A 79 -23.29 -8.63 -8.69
C ASP A 79 -22.56 -7.32 -8.31
N GLY A 80 -21.65 -6.86 -9.16
CA GLY A 80 -20.87 -5.62 -8.95
C GLY A 80 -19.67 -5.73 -8.01
N ARG A 81 -19.46 -6.87 -7.36
CA ARG A 81 -18.28 -7.09 -6.49
C ARG A 81 -17.03 -7.39 -7.32
N LEU A 82 -15.86 -7.27 -6.68
CA LEU A 82 -14.59 -7.49 -7.35
C LEU A 82 -13.90 -8.77 -6.87
N LYS A 83 -13.37 -9.54 -7.80
CA LYS A 83 -12.37 -10.57 -7.53
C LYS A 83 -10.97 -9.97 -7.60
N LEU A 84 -10.09 -10.49 -6.74
CA LEU A 84 -8.73 -9.99 -6.59
C LEU A 84 -7.69 -11.07 -6.89
N ASP A 85 -6.56 -10.63 -7.44
CA ASP A 85 -5.28 -11.36 -7.38
C ASP A 85 -4.35 -10.68 -6.38
N ARG A 86 -3.60 -11.47 -5.62
CA ARG A 86 -2.66 -10.96 -4.62
C ARG A 86 -1.45 -10.32 -5.27
N ILE A 87 -1.01 -9.21 -4.71
CA ILE A 87 0.31 -8.63 -4.96
C ILE A 87 1.13 -8.86 -3.69
N GLY A 88 2.18 -9.67 -3.83
CA GLY A 88 3.01 -10.13 -2.72
C GLY A 88 2.46 -11.39 -2.02
N GLY A 89 3.19 -11.88 -1.02
CA GLY A 89 2.89 -13.12 -0.30
C GLY A 89 2.19 -12.86 1.04
N PHE A 90 0.92 -13.22 1.14
CA PHE A 90 0.15 -13.20 2.41
C PHE A 90 -0.98 -14.22 2.38
N ALA A 91 -1.47 -14.60 3.56
CA ALA A 91 -2.64 -15.46 3.69
C ALA A 91 -3.93 -14.62 3.60
N TRP A 92 -4.93 -15.11 2.85
CA TRP A 92 -6.19 -14.39 2.64
C TRP A 92 -6.96 -14.06 3.92
N ASN A 93 -6.85 -14.89 4.94
CA ASN A 93 -7.50 -14.65 6.25
C ASN A 93 -6.91 -13.41 6.98
N MET A 94 -5.72 -12.93 6.60
CA MET A 94 -5.13 -11.74 7.19
C MET A 94 -5.79 -10.44 6.72
N ILE A 95 -6.59 -10.50 5.66
CA ILE A 95 -7.26 -9.35 5.07
C ILE A 95 -8.79 -9.47 5.07
N GLU A 96 -9.35 -10.55 5.65
CA GLU A 96 -10.80 -10.68 5.83
C GLU A 96 -11.32 -9.59 6.78
N GLY A 97 -12.33 -8.85 6.35
CA GLY A 97 -12.89 -7.71 7.07
C GLY A 97 -12.06 -6.42 6.95
N GLU A 98 -11.02 -6.41 6.12
CA GLU A 98 -10.16 -5.24 5.97
C GLU A 98 -10.76 -4.21 5.02
N ASN A 99 -10.60 -2.93 5.38
CA ASN A 99 -10.87 -1.82 4.47
C ASN A 99 -9.81 -1.78 3.37
N CYS A 100 -10.25 -1.47 2.17
CA CYS A 100 -9.38 -1.32 1.02
C CYS A 100 -9.79 -0.14 0.15
N THR A 101 -8.88 0.27 -0.72
CA THR A 101 -9.11 1.32 -1.72
C THR A 101 -8.74 0.78 -3.09
N VAL A 102 -9.69 0.84 -4.02
CA VAL A 102 -9.47 0.58 -5.45
C VAL A 102 -8.98 1.87 -6.10
N HIS A 103 -7.83 1.81 -6.76
CA HIS A 103 -7.22 2.93 -7.49
C HIS A 103 -7.62 2.82 -8.97
N VAL A 104 -8.55 3.66 -9.39
CA VAL A 104 -9.13 3.63 -10.72
C VAL A 104 -8.19 4.29 -11.73
N ALA A 105 -7.47 3.49 -12.51
CA ALA A 105 -6.46 3.99 -13.43
C ALA A 105 -7.04 4.85 -14.58
N SER A 106 -8.27 4.58 -15.01
CA SER A 106 -8.90 5.26 -16.15
C SER A 106 -9.19 6.74 -15.91
N ASN A 107 -9.43 7.14 -14.66
CA ASN A 107 -9.82 8.50 -14.31
C ASN A 107 -9.07 9.10 -13.10
N GLY A 108 -8.17 8.34 -12.47
CA GLY A 108 -7.38 8.76 -11.32
C GLY A 108 -8.17 8.90 -10.01
N THR A 109 -9.42 8.40 -9.97
CA THR A 109 -10.23 8.43 -8.74
C THR A 109 -9.97 7.18 -7.88
N THR A 110 -10.54 7.17 -6.69
CA THR A 110 -10.49 6.02 -5.79
C THR A 110 -11.87 5.64 -5.31
N VAL A 111 -12.09 4.34 -5.09
CA VAL A 111 -13.33 3.81 -4.52
C VAL A 111 -12.98 2.93 -3.33
N SER A 112 -13.53 3.23 -2.16
CA SER A 112 -13.35 2.39 -0.97
C SER A 112 -14.19 1.13 -1.02
N GLY A 113 -13.80 0.14 -0.24
CA GLY A 113 -14.52 -1.11 -0.09
C GLY A 113 -14.02 -1.94 1.08
N THR A 114 -14.65 -3.07 1.27
CA THR A 114 -14.28 -4.04 2.31
C THR A 114 -14.03 -5.40 1.68
N ILE A 115 -12.96 -6.07 2.09
CA ILE A 115 -12.60 -7.41 1.63
C ILE A 115 -13.33 -8.43 2.49
N LEU A 116 -14.16 -9.23 1.87
CA LEU A 116 -15.05 -10.16 2.56
C LEU A 116 -15.03 -11.53 1.89
N LEU A 117 -15.40 -12.55 2.64
CA LEU A 117 -15.79 -13.83 2.07
C LEU A 117 -17.07 -13.64 1.23
N HIS A 118 -17.22 -14.32 0.09
CA HIS A 118 -18.42 -14.21 -0.75
C HIS A 118 -19.72 -14.62 -0.02
N GLN A 119 -19.62 -15.50 0.97
CA GLN A 119 -20.71 -15.93 1.85
C GLN A 119 -20.35 -15.62 3.30
N THR A 120 -20.52 -14.38 3.74
CA THR A 120 -20.04 -13.88 5.02
C THR A 120 -20.92 -14.23 6.21
N SER A 121 -22.24 -14.28 6.02
CA SER A 121 -23.18 -14.40 7.14
C SER A 121 -23.34 -15.85 7.59
N VAL A 122 -22.89 -16.19 8.79
CA VAL A 122 -23.07 -17.52 9.41
C VAL A 122 -24.54 -17.85 9.67
N HIS A 123 -25.41 -16.84 9.78
CA HIS A 123 -26.86 -17.04 9.96
C HIS A 123 -27.55 -17.50 8.65
N VAL A 124 -26.98 -17.15 7.50
CA VAL A 124 -27.51 -17.53 6.18
C VAL A 124 -26.74 -18.73 5.63
N TYR A 125 -25.43 -18.73 5.79
CA TYR A 125 -24.52 -19.75 5.26
C TYR A 125 -23.86 -20.50 6.40
N ARG A 126 -24.45 -21.60 6.85
CA ARG A 126 -24.00 -22.37 8.02
C ARG A 126 -22.53 -22.82 7.95
N GLU A 127 -22.00 -23.00 6.74
CA GLU A 127 -20.62 -23.44 6.50
C GLU A 127 -19.64 -22.26 6.33
N ALA A 128 -20.09 -21.00 6.44
CA ALA A 128 -19.22 -19.82 6.21
C ALA A 128 -17.93 -19.85 7.04
N GLY A 129 -17.99 -20.38 8.27
CA GLY A 129 -16.81 -20.53 9.13
C GLY A 129 -15.78 -21.57 8.63
N LYS A 130 -16.20 -22.51 7.77
CA LYS A 130 -15.36 -23.59 7.23
C LYS A 130 -14.88 -23.32 5.80
N VAL A 131 -15.45 -22.31 5.13
CA VAL A 131 -15.04 -21.96 3.76
C VAL A 131 -13.59 -21.49 3.77
N GLU A 132 -12.78 -22.05 2.88
CA GLU A 132 -11.39 -21.64 2.71
C GLU A 132 -11.33 -20.15 2.31
N ARG A 133 -10.43 -19.39 2.97
CA ARG A 133 -10.09 -18.03 2.55
C ARG A 133 -9.08 -18.12 1.43
N SER A 134 -9.55 -18.01 0.22
CA SER A 134 -8.77 -18.17 -1.01
C SER A 134 -9.09 -17.07 -2.01
N GLN A 135 -8.30 -17.01 -3.06
CA GLN A 135 -8.51 -16.11 -4.19
C GLN A 135 -9.90 -16.24 -4.83
N ASP A 136 -10.48 -17.44 -4.79
CA ASP A 136 -11.79 -17.69 -5.39
C ASP A 136 -12.96 -17.38 -4.45
N ASN A 137 -12.70 -17.34 -3.15
CA ASN A 137 -13.74 -17.17 -2.14
C ASN A 137 -13.76 -15.77 -1.51
N MET A 138 -12.65 -15.00 -1.65
CA MET A 138 -12.57 -13.63 -1.18
C MET A 138 -12.92 -12.64 -2.29
N GLU A 139 -13.56 -11.54 -1.91
CA GLU A 139 -14.00 -10.50 -2.85
C GLU A 139 -14.06 -9.13 -2.17
N VAL A 140 -14.08 -8.06 -2.97
CA VAL A 140 -14.35 -6.70 -2.46
C VAL A 140 -15.82 -6.38 -2.66
N ARG A 141 -16.44 -5.93 -1.60
CA ARG A 141 -17.69 -5.18 -1.64
C ARG A 141 -17.36 -3.71 -1.63
N LEU A 142 -17.73 -3.00 -2.68
CA LEU A 142 -17.50 -1.55 -2.81
C LEU A 142 -18.44 -0.75 -1.91
N ASP A 143 -17.95 0.37 -1.40
CA ASP A 143 -18.75 1.38 -0.67
C ASP A 143 -19.43 2.34 -1.67
N ALA A 144 -20.07 1.75 -2.67
CA ALA A 144 -20.80 2.45 -3.71
C ALA A 144 -22.15 1.76 -3.95
N LYS A 145 -23.13 2.52 -4.43
CA LYS A 145 -24.46 1.99 -4.78
C LYS A 145 -24.40 1.28 -6.12
N VAL A 146 -23.80 0.11 -6.14
CA VAL A 146 -23.67 -0.75 -7.31
C VAL A 146 -24.28 -2.13 -7.00
N THR A 147 -25.01 -2.67 -7.93
CA THR A 147 -25.71 -3.97 -7.81
C THR A 147 -25.40 -4.91 -8.97
N ASN A 148 -24.67 -4.44 -9.97
CA ASN A 148 -24.30 -5.20 -11.15
C ASN A 148 -22.96 -4.73 -11.74
N GLU A 149 -22.42 -5.52 -12.67
CA GLU A 149 -21.15 -5.25 -13.33
C GLU A 149 -21.14 -3.91 -14.08
N ALA A 150 -22.23 -3.55 -14.77
CA ALA A 150 -22.29 -2.32 -15.56
C ALA A 150 -22.18 -1.07 -14.67
N GLU A 151 -22.84 -1.07 -13.50
CA GLU A 151 -22.76 0.02 -12.54
C GLU A 151 -21.35 0.15 -11.94
N THR A 152 -20.68 -0.97 -11.65
CA THR A 152 -19.29 -0.96 -11.17
C THR A 152 -18.33 -0.42 -12.22
N ARG A 153 -18.49 -0.85 -13.48
CA ARG A 153 -17.69 -0.33 -14.60
C ARG A 153 -17.97 1.16 -14.87
N ALA A 154 -19.18 1.64 -14.62
CA ALA A 154 -19.52 3.05 -14.73
C ALA A 154 -18.76 3.95 -13.71
N LEU A 155 -18.22 3.38 -12.61
CA LEU A 155 -17.29 4.06 -11.72
C LEU A 155 -15.88 4.19 -12.33
N GLY A 156 -15.64 3.56 -13.48
CA GLY A 156 -14.33 3.50 -14.14
C GLY A 156 -13.48 2.30 -13.74
N ILE A 157 -13.96 1.44 -12.83
CA ILE A 157 -13.21 0.28 -12.33
C ILE A 157 -13.08 -0.78 -13.42
N GLU A 158 -11.85 -1.20 -13.67
CA GLU A 158 -11.51 -2.21 -14.67
C GLU A 158 -10.58 -3.30 -14.09
N VAL A 159 -10.47 -4.39 -14.82
CA VAL A 159 -9.45 -5.42 -14.55
C VAL A 159 -8.07 -4.78 -14.71
N GLY A 160 -7.21 -4.99 -13.72
CA GLY A 160 -5.89 -4.40 -13.69
C GLY A 160 -5.75 -3.20 -12.74
N ASP A 161 -6.86 -2.66 -12.23
CA ASP A 161 -6.81 -1.60 -11.21
C ASP A 161 -6.20 -2.12 -9.91
N PHE A 162 -5.34 -1.31 -9.28
CA PHE A 162 -4.69 -1.68 -8.03
C PHE A 162 -5.61 -1.53 -6.83
N VAL A 163 -5.41 -2.38 -5.83
CA VAL A 163 -6.14 -2.33 -4.56
C VAL A 163 -5.14 -2.29 -3.41
N SER A 164 -5.18 -1.22 -2.65
CA SER A 164 -4.39 -1.05 -1.42
C SER A 164 -5.24 -1.38 -0.18
N PHE A 165 -4.57 -1.87 0.87
CA PHE A 165 -5.21 -2.15 2.16
C PHE A 165 -4.95 -1.00 3.14
N ASP A 166 -5.90 -0.75 4.05
CA ASP A 166 -5.72 0.24 5.11
C ASP A 166 -4.47 -0.10 5.95
N PRO A 167 -3.51 0.83 6.10
CA PRO A 167 -2.32 0.60 6.91
C PRO A 167 -2.62 0.48 8.41
N ARG A 168 -3.75 0.96 8.89
CA ARG A 168 -4.16 0.96 10.30
C ARG A 168 -3.06 1.49 11.25
N PHE A 169 -2.46 2.62 10.89
CA PHE A 169 -1.39 3.22 11.67
C PHE A 169 -1.90 3.77 13.01
N ILE A 170 -1.39 3.21 14.10
CA ILE A 170 -1.76 3.58 15.46
C ILE A 170 -0.50 3.72 16.31
N ILE A 171 -0.42 4.80 17.08
CA ILE A 171 0.55 4.95 18.16
C ILE A 171 -0.21 4.77 19.47
N THR A 172 0.18 3.75 20.23
CA THR A 172 -0.47 3.48 21.53
C THR A 172 0.00 4.46 22.60
N PRO A 173 -0.79 4.67 23.68
CA PRO A 173 -0.35 5.48 24.82
C PRO A 173 0.95 4.99 25.47
N THR A 174 1.28 3.71 25.32
CA THR A 174 2.51 3.09 25.82
C THR A 174 3.70 3.20 24.87
N GLY A 175 3.53 3.87 23.71
CA GLY A 175 4.60 4.13 22.75
C GLY A 175 4.80 3.06 21.67
N PHE A 176 3.96 2.03 21.61
CA PHE A 176 4.02 1.05 20.52
C PHE A 176 3.42 1.62 19.25
N ILE A 177 4.04 1.29 18.12
CA ILE A 177 3.53 1.57 16.78
C ILE A 177 2.95 0.27 16.21
N LYS A 178 1.69 0.34 15.79
CA LYS A 178 0.97 -0.74 15.12
C LYS A 178 0.59 -0.26 13.74
N SER A 179 0.99 -0.98 12.72
CA SER A 179 0.63 -0.68 11.33
C SER A 179 0.85 -1.92 10.46
N ARG A 180 0.19 -1.96 9.30
CA ARG A 180 0.68 -2.74 8.16
C ARG A 180 1.89 -2.03 7.57
N PHE A 181 2.66 -2.75 6.77
CA PHE A 181 3.73 -2.18 5.93
C PHE A 181 4.90 -1.55 6.71
N LEU A 182 5.11 -1.98 7.97
CA LEU A 182 6.35 -1.65 8.69
C LEU A 182 7.57 -2.23 7.97
N ASP A 183 7.40 -3.38 7.36
CA ASP A 183 8.30 -3.97 6.39
C ASP A 183 7.97 -3.42 4.98
N ASP A 184 8.80 -2.53 4.39
CA ASP A 184 10.04 -2.02 4.99
C ASP A 184 10.04 -0.47 5.10
N LYS A 185 8.83 0.13 5.15
CA LYS A 185 8.69 1.59 5.27
C LYS A 185 9.32 2.15 6.55
N VAL A 186 9.51 1.32 7.58
CA VAL A 186 10.23 1.77 8.79
C VAL A 186 11.70 2.02 8.52
N SER A 187 12.37 1.16 7.75
CA SER A 187 13.77 1.38 7.36
C SER A 187 13.90 2.60 6.47
N ALA A 188 12.97 2.81 5.53
CA ALA A 188 12.94 4.03 4.72
C ALA A 188 12.80 5.29 5.60
N ALA A 189 11.92 5.29 6.61
CA ALA A 189 11.76 6.40 7.55
C ALA A 189 13.03 6.65 8.39
N ILE A 190 13.73 5.59 8.79
CA ILE A 190 15.02 5.68 9.49
C ILE A 190 16.07 6.32 8.57
N LEU A 191 16.15 5.90 7.31
CA LEU A 191 17.09 6.47 6.33
C LEU A 191 16.82 7.96 6.10
N LEU A 192 15.56 8.38 5.93
CA LEU A 192 15.21 9.80 5.81
C LEU A 192 15.64 10.59 7.05
N THR A 193 15.47 10.02 8.24
CA THR A 193 15.89 10.67 9.50
C THR A 193 17.40 10.81 9.56
N LEU A 194 18.15 9.79 9.18
CA LEU A 194 19.61 9.82 9.15
C LEU A 194 20.13 10.87 8.15
N LEU A 195 19.55 10.91 6.95
CA LEU A 195 19.90 11.88 5.92
C LEU A 195 19.63 13.31 6.40
N LYS A 196 18.48 13.55 7.03
CA LYS A 196 18.17 14.87 7.58
C LYS A 196 19.16 15.30 8.68
N LYS A 197 19.53 14.37 9.57
CA LYS A 197 20.51 14.61 10.61
C LYS A 197 21.88 14.94 10.01
N TYR A 198 22.32 14.16 9.03
CA TYR A 198 23.62 14.36 8.35
C TYR A 198 23.75 15.73 7.68
N LYS A 199 22.67 16.29 7.13
CA LYS A 199 22.68 17.65 6.53
C LYS A 199 22.70 18.78 7.55
N SER A 200 22.32 18.51 8.80
CA SER A 200 22.27 19.52 9.87
C SER A 200 23.54 19.57 10.74
N GLU A 201 24.44 18.62 10.55
CA GLU A 201 25.79 18.59 11.14
C GLU A 201 26.83 19.18 10.18
#